data_ed015fe6935f71ad2fae0b53e369d386
#
_entry.id   ed015fe6935f71ad2fae0b53e369d386
#
_cell.length_a   1.000
_cell.length_b   1.000
_cell.length_c   1.000
_cell.angle_alpha   90.00
_cell.angle_beta   90.00
_cell.angle_gamma   90.00
#
_symmetry.space_group_name_H-M   'P 1'
#
loop_
_entity.id
_entity.type
_entity.pdbx_description
1 polymer ?
#
loop_
_entity_poly.entity_id
_entity_poly.type
_entity_poly.pdbx_seq_one_letter_code
_entity_poly.pdbx_strand_id
1 'polypeptide(L)'
;VVQVQETATTTNGGAISVLVDTPDLDILDFMVMGSPMSAETREGVWASAWNVQDHTTANFNSIAGVTGFNFLDTELDDWNLYVTGTLDAGEGFLVRPQASLNGAGGVFNYDFNTGTLNSGVVTQTLGFNVTEQESPNMLSNPYASAIDADAFLTANPEISGLYFWEHNTAPSTAYPGANTVGKNYSMDDVSFYNALGGVAATSDVAGTNTPNGVI
;
A
#
# COMPACT_ATOMS: atom_id res chain seq x y z
N VAL A 1 -7.83 -0.82 20.15
CA VAL A 1 -6.97 0.34 20.47
C VAL A 1 -7.74 1.60 20.08
N VAL A 2 -7.89 2.54 20.99
CA VAL A 2 -8.42 3.88 20.67
C VAL A 2 -7.20 4.79 20.55
N GLN A 3 -6.99 5.35 19.38
CA GLN A 3 -5.92 6.31 19.15
C GLN A 3 -6.52 7.69 18.92
N VAL A 4 -5.99 8.70 19.62
CA VAL A 4 -6.44 10.08 19.46
C VAL A 4 -5.62 10.72 18.34
N GLN A 5 -6.30 11.07 17.27
CA GLN A 5 -5.72 11.71 16.08
C GLN A 5 -5.90 13.23 16.10
N GLU A 6 -5.93 13.83 17.28
CA GLU A 6 -6.07 15.27 17.39
C GLU A 6 -4.74 16.02 17.23
N THR A 7 -4.82 17.32 17.12
CA THR A 7 -3.68 18.24 16.90
C THR A 7 -2.59 18.20 17.95
N ALA A 8 -2.83 17.56 19.10
CA ALA A 8 -1.83 17.37 20.14
C ALA A 8 -1.12 16.04 19.94
N THR A 9 0.19 16.09 19.75
CA THR A 9 1.02 14.89 19.83
C THR A 9 0.96 14.31 21.24
N THR A 10 0.49 13.09 21.36
CA THR A 10 0.56 12.32 22.60
C THR A 10 1.71 11.33 22.51
N THR A 11 2.50 11.25 23.57
CA THR A 11 3.57 10.25 23.67
C THR A 11 3.10 9.11 24.55
N ASN A 12 3.14 7.89 24.05
CA ASN A 12 2.87 6.72 24.87
C ASN A 12 4.03 6.50 25.85
N GLY A 13 3.70 6.18 27.09
CA GLY A 13 4.68 5.74 28.10
C GLY A 13 4.77 4.21 28.09
N GLY A 14 6.01 3.68 28.06
CA GLY A 14 6.27 2.25 28.06
C GLY A 14 6.44 1.66 26.66
N ALA A 15 6.77 0.37 26.58
CA ALA A 15 6.88 -0.37 25.33
C ALA A 15 5.49 -0.72 24.80
N ILE A 16 5.29 -0.50 23.50
CA ILE A 16 4.07 -0.87 22.77
C ILE A 16 4.51 -1.67 21.55
N SER A 17 3.76 -2.72 21.23
CA SER A 17 3.87 -3.46 19.99
C SER A 17 2.55 -3.38 19.23
N VAL A 18 2.64 -3.17 17.92
CA VAL A 18 1.53 -3.31 16.97
C VAL A 18 1.80 -4.54 16.12
N LEU A 19 1.02 -5.58 16.34
CA LEU A 19 1.13 -6.83 15.60
C LEU A 19 0.25 -6.75 14.35
N VAL A 20 0.83 -7.05 13.20
CA VAL A 20 0.14 -7.08 11.91
C VAL A 20 0.40 -8.42 11.25
N ASP A 21 -0.66 -9.15 10.98
CA ASP A 21 -0.62 -10.39 10.21
C ASP A 21 -1.08 -10.10 8.78
N THR A 22 -0.37 -10.63 7.78
CA THR A 22 -0.86 -10.58 6.40
C THR A 22 -2.04 -11.55 6.24
N PRO A 23 -2.89 -11.39 5.23
CA PRO A 23 -3.69 -12.52 4.74
C PRO A 23 -2.79 -13.67 4.29
N ASP A 24 -3.38 -14.80 3.97
CA ASP A 24 -2.67 -15.93 3.36
C ASP A 24 -2.30 -15.54 1.91
N LEU A 25 -1.03 -15.23 1.69
CA LEU A 25 -0.50 -14.75 0.42
C LEU A 25 0.06 -15.90 -0.39
N ASP A 26 -0.13 -15.86 -1.71
CA ASP A 26 0.50 -16.79 -2.64
C ASP A 26 1.92 -16.34 -3.07
N ILE A 27 2.56 -17.13 -3.90
CA ILE A 27 3.86 -16.80 -4.49
C ILE A 27 3.72 -15.55 -5.35
N LEU A 28 4.61 -14.59 -5.16
CA LEU A 28 4.66 -13.27 -5.81
C LEU A 28 3.64 -12.26 -5.32
N ASP A 29 2.72 -12.62 -4.44
CA ASP A 29 1.84 -11.64 -3.84
C ASP A 29 2.62 -10.64 -2.98
N PHE A 30 2.04 -9.46 -2.83
CA PHE A 30 2.61 -8.37 -2.04
C PHE A 30 1.53 -7.71 -1.19
N MET A 31 1.96 -6.84 -0.28
CA MET A 31 1.05 -5.92 0.41
C MET A 31 1.62 -4.50 0.34
N VAL A 32 0.74 -3.53 0.28
CA VAL A 32 1.11 -2.14 0.59
C VAL A 32 1.01 -1.96 2.09
N MET A 33 2.12 -1.67 2.72
CA MET A 33 2.25 -1.52 4.17
C MET A 33 3.00 -0.24 4.51
N GLY A 34 2.78 0.26 5.73
CA GLY A 34 3.55 1.33 6.33
C GLY A 34 3.72 1.11 7.81
N SER A 35 4.24 2.10 8.53
CA SER A 35 4.52 1.97 9.95
C SER A 35 3.53 2.75 10.81
N PRO A 36 2.90 2.11 11.82
CA PRO A 36 2.15 2.80 12.86
C PRO A 36 3.06 3.38 13.97
N MET A 37 4.38 3.16 13.87
CA MET A 37 5.37 3.56 14.86
C MET A 37 6.39 4.53 14.28
N SER A 38 6.88 5.45 15.10
CA SER A 38 7.66 6.62 14.66
C SER A 38 9.12 6.34 14.30
N ALA A 39 9.66 5.18 14.64
CA ALA A 39 11.09 4.90 14.47
C ALA A 39 11.38 3.49 13.92
N GLU A 40 10.39 2.88 13.27
CA GLU A 40 10.62 1.61 12.60
C GLU A 40 11.51 1.76 11.38
N THR A 41 12.23 0.69 11.09
CA THR A 41 13.08 0.61 9.91
C THR A 41 12.73 -0.61 9.07
N ARG A 42 13.05 -0.52 7.78
CA ARG A 42 12.85 -1.63 6.84
C ARG A 42 13.56 -2.91 7.33
N GLU A 43 14.81 -2.78 7.75
CA GLU A 43 15.63 -3.89 8.23
C GLU A 43 15.20 -4.41 9.61
N GLY A 44 14.47 -3.61 10.38
CA GLY A 44 13.89 -4.02 11.66
C GLY A 44 12.65 -4.90 11.46
N VAL A 45 11.66 -4.38 10.75
CA VAL A 45 10.34 -5.02 10.60
C VAL A 45 10.32 -6.03 9.46
N TRP A 46 10.89 -5.68 8.29
CA TRP A 46 10.82 -6.52 7.08
C TRP A 46 12.14 -7.16 6.71
N ALA A 47 12.98 -7.49 7.71
CA ALA A 47 14.31 -8.06 7.51
C ALA A 47 14.32 -9.30 6.61
N SER A 48 13.30 -10.14 6.71
CA SER A 48 13.16 -11.39 5.95
C SER A 48 12.42 -11.24 4.62
N ALA A 49 11.82 -10.08 4.34
CA ALA A 49 11.10 -9.86 3.10
C ALA A 49 12.07 -9.86 1.91
N TRP A 50 11.73 -10.62 0.88
CA TRP A 50 12.55 -10.70 -0.33
C TRP A 50 12.71 -9.35 -1.01
N ASN A 51 11.62 -8.56 -1.08
CA ASN A 51 11.62 -7.29 -1.77
C ASN A 51 10.73 -6.28 -1.04
N VAL A 52 11.23 -5.07 -0.88
CA VAL A 52 10.48 -3.91 -0.41
C VAL A 52 10.79 -2.77 -1.38
N GLN A 53 9.76 -2.10 -1.87
CA GLN A 53 9.89 -1.00 -2.82
C GLN A 53 9.08 0.20 -2.38
N ASP A 54 9.60 1.39 -2.62
CA ASP A 54 8.85 2.64 -2.65
C ASP A 54 8.45 3.02 -4.08
N HIS A 55 7.62 4.04 -4.25
CA HIS A 55 7.10 4.44 -5.54
C HIS A 55 7.35 5.93 -5.79
N THR A 56 7.85 6.25 -6.99
CA THR A 56 8.08 7.63 -7.44
C THR A 56 7.05 8.01 -8.51
N THR A 57 5.94 8.60 -8.08
CA THR A 57 4.82 8.99 -8.95
C THR A 57 5.25 9.85 -10.16
N ALA A 58 6.29 10.67 -10.01
CA ALA A 58 6.77 11.54 -11.10
C ALA A 58 7.32 10.77 -12.30
N ASN A 59 7.74 9.52 -12.11
CA ASN A 59 8.29 8.65 -13.16
C ASN A 59 7.23 7.74 -13.79
N PHE A 60 6.04 7.67 -13.19
CA PHE A 60 4.96 6.79 -13.69
C PHE A 60 4.56 7.16 -15.12
N ASN A 61 4.54 6.16 -16.02
CA ASN A 61 4.11 6.28 -17.41
C ASN A 61 3.13 5.15 -17.77
N SER A 62 1.85 5.47 -17.84
CA SER A 62 0.80 4.49 -18.09
C SER A 62 0.96 3.77 -19.44
N ILE A 63 0.59 2.48 -19.48
CA ILE A 63 0.62 1.69 -20.73
C ILE A 63 -0.54 2.12 -21.61
N ALA A 64 -0.25 2.61 -22.81
CA ALA A 64 -1.25 3.05 -23.76
C ALA A 64 -2.19 1.90 -24.19
N GLY A 65 -3.48 2.22 -24.28
CA GLY A 65 -4.52 1.29 -24.76
C GLY A 65 -5.09 0.34 -23.70
N VAL A 66 -4.63 0.42 -22.46
CA VAL A 66 -5.30 -0.21 -21.32
C VAL A 66 -6.48 0.65 -20.90
N THR A 67 -7.66 0.05 -20.80
CA THR A 67 -8.89 0.75 -20.37
C THR A 67 -9.20 0.48 -18.90
N GLY A 68 -9.87 1.42 -18.26
CA GLY A 68 -10.18 1.35 -16.82
C GLY A 68 -9.08 1.96 -15.98
N PHE A 69 -8.90 1.47 -14.77
CA PHE A 69 -7.79 1.88 -13.91
C PHE A 69 -6.47 1.36 -14.49
N ASN A 70 -5.59 2.26 -14.87
CA ASN A 70 -4.36 1.91 -15.54
C ASN A 70 -3.16 2.36 -14.70
N PHE A 71 -2.82 1.56 -13.68
CA PHE A 71 -1.64 1.74 -12.86
C PHE A 71 -0.46 0.85 -13.30
N LEU A 72 -0.53 0.36 -14.53
CA LEU A 72 0.56 -0.39 -15.15
C LEU A 72 1.52 0.60 -15.83
N ASP A 73 2.80 0.42 -15.60
CA ASP A 73 3.86 1.24 -16.15
C ASP A 73 4.55 0.55 -17.32
N THR A 74 5.07 1.34 -18.27
CA THR A 74 5.87 0.85 -19.41
C THR A 74 7.30 0.50 -19.01
N GLU A 75 7.79 1.07 -17.93
CA GLU A 75 9.16 0.97 -17.42
C GLU A 75 9.11 0.55 -15.94
N LEU A 76 10.25 0.43 -15.30
CA LEU A 76 10.33 0.06 -13.87
C LEU A 76 11.06 1.13 -13.06
N ASP A 77 11.15 2.35 -13.59
CA ASP A 77 11.88 3.44 -12.96
C ASP A 77 11.04 4.22 -11.94
N ASP A 78 9.75 3.93 -11.85
CA ASP A 78 8.85 4.40 -10.80
C ASP A 78 8.97 3.59 -9.50
N TRP A 79 9.51 2.37 -9.56
CA TRP A 79 9.69 1.49 -8.41
C TRP A 79 11.15 1.43 -7.97
N ASN A 80 11.41 1.88 -6.74
CA ASN A 80 12.77 1.90 -6.17
C ASN A 80 12.91 0.84 -5.10
N LEU A 81 14.01 0.08 -5.16
CA LEU A 81 14.30 -0.92 -4.14
C LEU A 81 14.66 -0.23 -2.81
N TYR A 82 13.84 -0.41 -1.79
CA TYR A 82 14.05 0.12 -0.46
C TYR A 82 14.83 -0.89 0.40
N VAL A 83 16.14 -0.74 0.47
CA VAL A 83 17.04 -1.74 1.08
C VAL A 83 17.19 -1.53 2.57
N THR A 84 17.22 -0.27 3.01
CA THR A 84 17.41 0.15 4.41
C THR A 84 16.87 1.55 4.61
N GLY A 85 16.41 1.86 5.79
CA GLY A 85 15.94 3.19 6.17
C GLY A 85 14.73 3.16 7.09
N THR A 86 14.37 4.35 7.59
CA THR A 86 13.16 4.57 8.39
C THR A 86 11.90 4.42 7.55
N LEU A 87 10.85 3.92 8.17
CA LEU A 87 9.51 3.85 7.57
C LEU A 87 8.74 5.11 7.98
N ASP A 88 8.71 6.10 7.11
CA ASP A 88 8.08 7.37 7.42
C ASP A 88 6.56 7.24 7.56
N ALA A 89 5.98 7.96 8.52
CA ALA A 89 4.56 7.84 8.84
C ALA A 89 3.68 8.27 7.65
N GLY A 90 2.80 7.40 7.20
CA GLY A 90 1.90 7.63 6.07
C GLY A 90 2.47 7.25 4.71
N GLU A 91 3.78 7.00 4.61
CA GLU A 91 4.39 6.45 3.41
C GLU A 91 3.99 4.98 3.24
N GLY A 92 3.62 4.59 2.02
CA GLY A 92 3.32 3.22 1.66
C GLY A 92 4.51 2.55 0.99
N PHE A 93 4.73 1.29 1.34
CA PHE A 93 5.76 0.44 0.75
C PHE A 93 5.13 -0.81 0.18
N LEU A 94 5.51 -1.19 -1.04
CA LEU A 94 5.19 -2.50 -1.58
C LEU A 94 6.11 -3.52 -0.94
N VAL A 95 5.55 -4.42 -0.14
CA VAL A 95 6.29 -5.45 0.59
C VAL A 95 5.97 -6.82 0.03
N ARG A 96 6.98 -7.54 -0.44
CA ARG A 96 6.90 -8.96 -0.79
C ARG A 96 7.51 -9.78 0.33
N PRO A 97 6.68 -10.37 1.20
CA PRO A 97 7.15 -10.98 2.44
C PRO A 97 7.84 -12.33 2.26
N GLN A 98 7.65 -12.99 1.11
CA GLN A 98 8.31 -14.27 0.81
C GLN A 98 9.85 -14.14 0.92
N ALA A 99 10.55 -15.20 1.29
CA ALA A 99 12.00 -15.17 1.48
C ALA A 99 12.82 -15.08 0.19
N SER A 100 12.19 -15.27 -0.96
CA SER A 100 12.81 -15.19 -2.30
C SER A 100 11.74 -14.99 -3.37
N LEU A 101 12.16 -14.72 -4.62
CA LEU A 101 11.28 -14.57 -5.77
C LEU A 101 10.24 -15.70 -5.92
N ASN A 102 10.62 -16.93 -5.63
CA ASN A 102 9.75 -18.10 -5.69
C ASN A 102 9.58 -18.72 -4.30
N GLY A 103 9.70 -17.90 -3.26
CA GLY A 103 9.48 -18.32 -1.89
C GLY A 103 8.03 -18.70 -1.65
N ALA A 104 7.81 -19.63 -0.71
CA ALA A 104 6.47 -20.05 -0.36
C ALA A 104 5.64 -18.86 0.12
N GLY A 105 4.35 -18.89 -0.21
CA GLY A 105 3.35 -18.02 0.39
C GLY A 105 3.03 -18.41 1.84
N GLY A 106 2.02 -17.81 2.38
CA GLY A 106 1.53 -18.02 3.74
C GLY A 106 1.15 -16.74 4.44
N VAL A 107 0.88 -16.85 5.74
CA VAL A 107 0.66 -15.71 6.63
C VAL A 107 2.00 -15.26 7.21
N PHE A 108 2.30 -13.98 7.07
CA PHE A 108 3.51 -13.36 7.60
C PHE A 108 3.14 -12.43 8.76
N ASN A 109 3.91 -12.51 9.84
CA ASN A 109 3.64 -11.77 11.07
C ASN A 109 4.70 -10.68 11.24
N TYR A 110 4.27 -9.47 11.49
CA TYR A 110 5.13 -8.32 11.74
C TYR A 110 4.86 -7.71 13.10
N ASP A 111 5.93 -7.35 13.80
CA ASP A 111 5.89 -6.68 15.10
C ASP A 111 6.53 -5.30 14.99
N PHE A 112 5.69 -4.27 14.94
CA PHE A 112 6.13 -2.88 14.96
C PHE A 112 6.25 -2.44 16.43
N ASN A 113 7.46 -2.30 16.91
CA ASN A 113 7.73 -2.08 18.33
C ASN A 113 8.81 -1.02 18.61
N THR A 114 9.30 -0.33 17.59
CA THR A 114 10.38 0.64 17.71
C THR A 114 9.85 2.07 17.66
N GLY A 115 10.12 2.84 18.70
CA GLY A 115 9.66 4.22 18.85
C GLY A 115 8.33 4.35 19.59
N THR A 116 7.50 5.29 19.19
CA THR A 116 6.19 5.56 19.76
C THR A 116 5.10 5.41 18.72
N LEU A 117 3.86 5.14 19.13
CA LEU A 117 2.72 5.19 18.22
C LEU A 117 2.64 6.55 17.53
N ASN A 118 2.44 6.56 16.23
CA ASN A 118 2.16 7.79 15.51
C ASN A 118 0.84 8.39 16.02
N SER A 119 0.83 9.69 16.25
CA SER A 119 -0.32 10.43 16.75
C SER A 119 -0.31 11.86 16.21
N GLY A 120 -1.43 12.54 16.27
CA GLY A 120 -1.61 13.88 15.72
C GLY A 120 -1.77 13.85 14.19
N VAL A 121 -1.58 14.98 13.53
CA VAL A 121 -1.68 15.10 12.08
C VAL A 121 -0.41 14.57 11.44
N VAL A 122 -0.56 13.62 10.53
CA VAL A 122 0.52 13.13 9.66
C VAL A 122 0.31 13.73 8.27
N THR A 123 1.36 14.28 7.69
CA THR A 123 1.32 14.89 6.36
C THR A 123 2.29 14.20 5.43
N GLN A 124 1.80 13.76 4.26
CA GLN A 124 2.61 13.24 3.17
C GLN A 124 2.52 14.16 1.96
N THR A 125 3.63 14.33 1.25
CA THR A 125 3.66 15.08 0.00
C THR A 125 3.26 14.15 -1.14
N LEU A 126 2.20 14.51 -1.86
CA LEU A 126 1.78 13.76 -3.04
C LEU A 126 2.65 14.13 -4.24
N GLY A 127 3.08 13.11 -4.98
CA GLY A 127 3.67 13.28 -6.30
C GLY A 127 2.58 13.53 -7.35
N PHE A 128 2.95 14.27 -8.39
CA PHE A 128 2.08 14.49 -9.54
C PHE A 128 2.90 14.43 -10.83
N ASN A 129 2.46 13.60 -11.78
CA ASN A 129 3.03 13.55 -13.12
C ASN A 129 2.20 14.42 -14.06
N VAL A 130 2.79 15.50 -14.56
CA VAL A 130 2.10 16.49 -15.41
C VAL A 130 1.78 15.98 -16.81
N THR A 131 2.38 14.87 -17.24
CA THR A 131 2.21 14.28 -18.58
C THR A 131 1.15 13.18 -18.61
N GLU A 132 0.80 12.64 -17.44
CA GLU A 132 -0.18 11.59 -17.27
C GLU A 132 -1.48 12.14 -16.66
N GLN A 133 -2.59 11.47 -16.94
CA GLN A 133 -3.89 11.84 -16.34
C GLN A 133 -4.05 11.23 -14.94
N GLU A 134 -3.35 10.15 -14.68
CA GLU A 134 -3.32 9.43 -13.42
C GLU A 134 -1.96 9.62 -12.74
N SER A 135 -1.98 9.86 -11.45
CA SER A 135 -0.78 10.02 -10.65
C SER A 135 -0.91 9.17 -9.38
N PRO A 136 -0.69 7.85 -9.50
CA PRO A 136 -0.81 6.96 -8.36
C PRO A 136 0.22 7.30 -7.29
N ASN A 137 -0.26 7.48 -6.06
CA ASN A 137 0.59 7.67 -4.89
C ASN A 137 0.37 6.52 -3.94
N MET A 138 1.45 5.92 -3.48
CA MET A 138 1.38 4.82 -2.55
C MET A 138 1.42 5.36 -1.12
N LEU A 139 0.30 5.23 -0.42
CA LEU A 139 0.13 5.71 0.95
C LEU A 139 -0.21 4.54 1.88
N SER A 140 0.05 4.73 3.16
CA SER A 140 -0.38 3.82 4.21
C SER A 140 -1.13 4.56 5.31
N ASN A 141 -2.00 3.84 6.02
CA ASN A 141 -2.55 4.33 7.28
C ASN A 141 -1.43 4.43 8.32
N PRO A 142 -1.07 5.64 8.80
CA PRO A 142 0.03 5.81 9.74
C PRO A 142 -0.32 5.44 11.19
N TYR A 143 -1.54 5.00 11.47
CA TYR A 143 -2.02 4.78 12.81
C TYR A 143 -2.28 3.29 13.07
N ALA A 144 -2.23 2.90 14.33
CA ALA A 144 -2.59 1.54 14.76
C ALA A 144 -4.11 1.29 14.80
N SER A 145 -4.92 2.31 14.52
CA SER A 145 -6.38 2.24 14.38
C SER A 145 -6.79 2.47 12.94
N ALA A 146 -7.91 1.90 12.54
CA ALA A 146 -8.53 2.24 11.25
C ALA A 146 -8.90 3.73 11.20
N ILE A 147 -8.96 4.30 10.01
CA ILE A 147 -9.42 5.66 9.73
C ILE A 147 -10.68 5.62 8.86
N ASP A 148 -11.48 6.68 8.99
CA ASP A 148 -12.69 6.89 8.20
C ASP A 148 -12.29 7.45 6.82
N ALA A 149 -12.58 6.69 5.76
CA ALA A 149 -12.20 7.05 4.40
C ALA A 149 -12.96 8.29 3.89
N ASP A 150 -14.22 8.49 4.28
CA ASP A 150 -14.98 9.67 3.89
C ASP A 150 -14.42 10.94 4.52
N ALA A 151 -14.07 10.86 5.80
CA ALA A 151 -13.41 11.96 6.51
C ALA A 151 -12.03 12.25 5.91
N PHE A 152 -11.28 11.21 5.56
CA PHE A 152 -9.98 11.33 4.90
C PHE A 152 -10.10 12.02 3.53
N LEU A 153 -10.99 11.58 2.66
CA LEU A 153 -11.20 12.18 1.33
C LEU A 153 -11.73 13.61 1.43
N THR A 154 -12.60 13.88 2.42
CA THR A 154 -13.09 15.24 2.66
C THR A 154 -11.97 16.21 3.08
N ALA A 155 -11.02 15.73 3.88
CA ALA A 155 -9.88 16.52 4.34
C ALA A 155 -8.79 16.70 3.26
N ASN A 156 -8.77 15.84 2.23
CA ASN A 156 -7.76 15.81 1.17
C ASN A 156 -8.43 15.85 -0.21
N PRO A 157 -9.00 16.99 -0.62
CA PRO A 157 -9.82 17.11 -1.84
C PRO A 157 -9.02 16.91 -3.15
N GLU A 158 -7.69 16.91 -3.08
CA GLU A 158 -6.79 16.57 -4.18
C GLU A 158 -6.76 15.07 -4.49
N ILE A 159 -7.21 14.22 -3.56
CA ILE A 159 -7.28 12.77 -3.75
C ILE A 159 -8.64 12.42 -4.36
N SER A 160 -8.65 11.92 -5.58
CA SER A 160 -9.88 11.58 -6.30
C SER A 160 -10.51 10.26 -5.86
N GLY A 161 -9.72 9.35 -5.28
CA GLY A 161 -10.17 8.07 -4.78
C GLY A 161 -9.06 7.22 -4.21
N LEU A 162 -9.46 6.15 -3.55
CA LEU A 162 -8.60 5.17 -2.91
C LEU A 162 -8.68 3.86 -3.69
N TYR A 163 -7.56 3.26 -3.96
CA TYR A 163 -7.43 2.02 -4.72
C TYR A 163 -6.79 0.97 -3.82
N PHE A 164 -7.41 -0.21 -3.78
CA PHE A 164 -6.96 -1.30 -2.95
C PHE A 164 -6.66 -2.50 -3.84
N TRP A 165 -5.46 -3.04 -3.69
CA TRP A 165 -5.06 -4.22 -4.43
C TRP A 165 -5.54 -5.49 -3.72
N GLU A 166 -6.20 -6.36 -4.47
CA GLU A 166 -6.64 -7.68 -4.03
C GLU A 166 -5.92 -8.74 -4.87
N HIS A 167 -5.39 -9.76 -4.23
CA HIS A 167 -4.71 -10.86 -4.93
C HIS A 167 -5.72 -11.97 -5.24
N ASN A 168 -6.63 -11.71 -6.20
CA ASN A 168 -7.63 -12.68 -6.63
C ASN A 168 -7.17 -13.51 -7.82
N THR A 169 -6.21 -12.98 -8.63
CA THR A 169 -5.69 -13.65 -9.81
C THR A 169 -4.16 -13.76 -9.77
N ALA A 170 -3.65 -14.93 -10.18
CA ALA A 170 -2.21 -15.15 -10.20
C ALA A 170 -1.52 -14.27 -11.29
N PRO A 171 -0.32 -13.73 -11.02
CA PRO A 171 0.45 -12.98 -12.02
C PRO A 171 0.70 -13.79 -13.29
N SER A 172 0.56 -13.14 -14.46
CA SER A 172 0.63 -13.81 -15.76
C SER A 172 1.55 -13.09 -16.76
N THR A 173 2.13 -13.84 -17.69
CA THR A 173 2.86 -13.30 -18.85
C THR A 173 1.91 -12.68 -19.88
N ALA A 174 0.61 -12.91 -19.77
CA ALA A 174 -0.39 -12.40 -20.69
C ALA A 174 -0.86 -10.96 -20.34
N TYR A 175 -0.56 -10.49 -19.14
CA TYR A 175 -0.97 -9.16 -18.73
C TYR A 175 -0.05 -8.08 -19.32
N PRO A 176 -0.61 -6.89 -19.66
CA PRO A 176 0.20 -5.76 -20.13
C PRO A 176 1.31 -5.42 -19.13
N GLY A 177 2.45 -4.95 -19.61
CA GLY A 177 3.56 -4.57 -18.73
C GLY A 177 4.25 -5.72 -18.00
N ALA A 178 4.20 -6.95 -18.51
CA ALA A 178 4.83 -8.13 -17.89
C ALA A 178 6.37 -8.04 -17.84
N ASN A 179 6.90 -7.07 -17.12
CA ASN A 179 8.32 -6.71 -17.10
C ASN A 179 9.09 -7.45 -16.03
N THR A 180 8.55 -7.50 -14.83
CA THR A 180 9.21 -8.14 -13.67
C THR A 180 9.04 -9.65 -13.80
N VAL A 181 10.16 -10.37 -13.86
CA VAL A 181 10.18 -11.84 -14.01
C VAL A 181 9.32 -12.38 -15.15
N GLY A 182 9.03 -11.54 -16.14
CA GLY A 182 8.20 -11.90 -17.29
C GLY A 182 6.71 -12.03 -17.00
N LYS A 183 6.23 -11.52 -15.87
CA LYS A 183 4.82 -11.55 -15.44
C LYS A 183 4.38 -10.17 -14.93
N ASN A 184 3.08 -9.90 -14.99
CA ASN A 184 2.47 -8.77 -14.32
C ASN A 184 1.14 -9.19 -13.66
N TYR A 185 0.55 -8.30 -12.90
CA TYR A 185 -0.72 -8.49 -12.21
C TYR A 185 -1.90 -8.05 -13.07
N SER A 186 -3.10 -8.49 -12.71
CA SER A 186 -4.33 -8.06 -13.36
C SER A 186 -4.87 -6.78 -12.72
N MET A 187 -5.22 -5.80 -13.53
CA MET A 187 -5.95 -4.62 -13.04
C MET A 187 -7.38 -4.96 -12.58
N ASP A 188 -7.90 -6.14 -12.93
CA ASP A 188 -9.17 -6.64 -12.42
C ASP A 188 -9.15 -6.92 -10.90
N ASP A 189 -7.95 -6.97 -10.30
CA ASP A 189 -7.74 -7.17 -8.87
C ASP A 189 -7.78 -5.87 -8.04
N VAL A 190 -8.10 -4.74 -8.67
CA VAL A 190 -8.17 -3.45 -7.98
C VAL A 190 -9.60 -3.11 -7.60
N SER A 191 -9.87 -2.98 -6.31
CA SER A 191 -11.08 -2.38 -5.80
C SER A 191 -10.89 -0.87 -5.57
N PHE A 192 -12.00 -0.13 -5.54
CA PHE A 192 -11.98 1.32 -5.53
C PHE A 192 -12.96 1.89 -4.52
N TYR A 193 -12.60 3.00 -3.88
CA TYR A 193 -13.46 3.76 -3.00
C TYR A 193 -13.33 5.27 -3.23
N ASN A 194 -14.48 5.93 -3.26
CA ASN A 194 -14.54 7.40 -3.20
C ASN A 194 -15.77 7.84 -2.36
N ALA A 195 -16.02 9.14 -2.26
CA ALA A 195 -17.14 9.70 -1.49
C ALA A 195 -18.56 9.22 -1.96
N LEU A 196 -18.66 8.50 -3.07
CA LEU A 196 -19.92 7.90 -3.54
C LEU A 196 -20.06 6.42 -3.10
N GLY A 197 -19.01 5.84 -2.54
CA GLY A 197 -18.95 4.47 -2.05
C GLY A 197 -17.87 3.62 -2.68
N GLY A 198 -17.87 2.34 -2.31
CA GLY A 198 -16.93 1.34 -2.79
C GLY A 198 -17.42 0.56 -4.01
N VAL A 199 -16.46 0.14 -4.82
CA VAL A 199 -16.65 -0.78 -5.94
C VAL A 199 -15.67 -1.94 -5.75
N ALA A 200 -16.18 -3.16 -5.74
CA ALA A 200 -15.34 -4.36 -5.64
C ALA A 200 -14.44 -4.50 -6.87
N ALA A 201 -13.31 -5.18 -6.70
CA ALA A 201 -12.49 -5.63 -7.81
C ALA A 201 -13.31 -6.49 -8.78
N THR A 202 -13.07 -6.37 -10.08
CA THR A 202 -13.82 -7.16 -11.09
C THR A 202 -13.56 -8.67 -10.93
N SER A 203 -12.40 -9.04 -10.44
CA SER A 203 -12.01 -10.41 -10.11
C SER A 203 -12.69 -10.95 -8.84
N ASP A 204 -13.18 -10.08 -7.94
CA ASP A 204 -14.01 -10.48 -6.79
C ASP A 204 -15.46 -10.69 -7.23
N VAL A 205 -15.73 -11.81 -7.87
CA VAL A 205 -17.06 -12.16 -8.40
C VAL A 205 -18.15 -12.19 -7.33
N ALA A 206 -17.78 -12.45 -6.08
CA ALA A 206 -18.72 -12.48 -4.95
C ALA A 206 -18.95 -11.09 -4.34
N GLY A 207 -18.10 -10.10 -4.64
CA GLY A 207 -18.17 -8.76 -4.07
C GLY A 207 -17.91 -8.73 -2.55
N THR A 208 -17.16 -9.71 -2.05
CA THR A 208 -16.95 -9.89 -0.60
C THR A 208 -15.99 -8.85 -0.01
N ASN A 209 -15.12 -8.29 -0.84
CA ASN A 209 -14.11 -7.30 -0.46
C ASN A 209 -14.46 -5.88 -0.94
N THR A 210 -15.74 -5.59 -1.15
CA THR A 210 -16.14 -4.22 -1.51
C THR A 210 -15.73 -3.24 -0.41
N PRO A 211 -14.91 -2.21 -0.72
CA PRO A 211 -14.50 -1.23 0.27
C PRO A 211 -15.70 -0.53 0.91
N ASN A 212 -15.67 -0.39 2.23
CA ASN A 212 -16.82 0.04 3.04
C ASN A 212 -16.59 1.37 3.78
N GLY A 213 -15.54 2.12 3.41
CA GLY A 213 -15.22 3.40 4.03
C GLY A 213 -14.35 3.30 5.28
N VAL A 214 -13.76 2.15 5.55
CA VAL A 214 -12.81 1.94 6.66
C VAL A 214 -11.47 1.48 6.07
N ILE A 215 -10.38 2.21 6.38
CA ILE A 215 -9.01 1.97 5.92
C ILE A 215 -8.00 2.00 7.05
#